data_b0094c326b4dc06fd13eb89b730d6399
#
_entry.id   b0094c326b4dc06fd13eb89b730d6399
#
_cell.length_a   1.000
_cell.length_b   1.000
_cell.length_c   1.000
_cell.angle_alpha   90.00
_cell.angle_beta   90.00
_cell.angle_gamma   90.00
#
_symmetry.space_group_name_H-M   'P 1'
#
loop_
_entity.id
_entity.type
_entity.pdbx_description
1 polymer ?
#
loop_
_entity_poly.entity_id
_entity_poly.type
_entity_poly.pdbx_seq_one_letter_code
_entity_poly.pdbx_strand_id
1 'polypeptide(L)'
;LKGGTAINLFVQDFPRLSVDIDLAYKSFADRDTDLAAINDALKRITASLNGRPGITAIRQENKADEKRIIVNTADAKIKIEVSPVWRGLLLPPAEMPVCERVEMEYGFTTMSVVSLADLYGGKICAALDRQHPRDLFDVLNMLGRPGLTREIFDGFLCYLAGHPRPIAELLASNWDTDRIATLYAQEFSGMTQQETSLESL
;
A
#
# COMPACT_ATOMS: atom_id res chain seq x y z
N LEU A 1 4.25 5.68 -5.78
CA LEU A 1 4.19 4.60 -4.81
C LEU A 1 3.17 4.93 -3.72
N LYS A 2 2.40 3.93 -3.26
CA LYS A 2 1.47 4.02 -2.13
C LYS A 2 1.51 2.73 -1.30
N GLY A 3 0.58 2.59 -0.34
CA GLY A 3 0.39 1.35 0.41
C GLY A 3 1.47 1.08 1.47
N GLY A 4 1.55 -0.19 1.91
CA GLY A 4 2.46 -0.60 2.98
C GLY A 4 3.92 -0.37 2.67
N THR A 5 4.35 -0.61 1.44
CA THR A 5 5.74 -0.40 1.01
C THR A 5 6.14 1.07 1.05
N ALA A 6 5.24 1.99 0.62
CA ALA A 6 5.50 3.42 0.75
C ALA A 6 5.65 3.84 2.23
N ILE A 7 4.76 3.37 3.09
CA ILE A 7 4.79 3.68 4.53
C ILE A 7 6.09 3.18 5.16
N ASN A 8 6.43 1.90 4.95
CA ASN A 8 7.49 1.24 5.69
C ASN A 8 8.89 1.52 5.15
N LEU A 9 9.05 1.84 3.86
CA LEU A 9 10.38 2.07 3.28
C LEU A 9 10.72 3.55 3.10
N PHE A 10 9.73 4.47 3.12
CA PHE A 10 9.95 5.88 2.80
C PHE A 10 9.47 6.84 3.89
N VAL A 11 8.48 6.46 4.71
CA VAL A 11 7.87 7.37 5.71
C VAL A 11 8.24 6.97 7.14
N GLN A 12 8.14 5.68 7.44
CA GLN A 12 8.56 5.09 8.73
C GLN A 12 9.95 4.46 8.54
N ASP A 13 10.71 4.32 9.62
CA ASP A 13 12.06 3.75 9.55
C ASP A 13 12.05 2.22 9.55
N PHE A 14 11.40 1.64 8.54
CA PHE A 14 11.31 0.21 8.29
C PHE A 14 10.83 -0.63 9.47
N PRO A 15 9.69 -0.30 10.09
CA PRO A 15 9.24 -1.00 11.29
C PRO A 15 8.76 -2.44 11.02
N ARG A 16 8.36 -2.75 9.78
CA ARG A 16 7.95 -4.10 9.35
C ARG A 16 8.27 -4.38 7.89
N LEU A 17 8.29 -5.65 7.54
CA LEU A 17 8.40 -6.10 6.16
C LEU A 17 7.18 -5.69 5.33
N SER A 18 7.43 -5.23 4.11
CA SER A 18 6.41 -4.98 3.09
C SER A 18 7.02 -5.28 1.72
N VAL A 19 6.42 -6.21 1.00
CA VAL A 19 6.99 -6.77 -0.23
C VAL A 19 6.18 -6.45 -1.49
N ASP A 20 4.92 -6.02 -1.35
CA ASP A 20 4.09 -5.65 -2.49
C ASP A 20 4.36 -4.18 -2.90
N ILE A 21 4.37 -3.90 -4.19
CA ILE A 21 4.54 -2.56 -4.74
C ILE A 21 3.18 -2.06 -5.22
N ASP A 22 2.55 -1.20 -4.43
CA ASP A 22 1.28 -0.58 -4.75
C ASP A 22 1.50 0.76 -5.47
N LEU A 23 1.00 0.88 -6.68
CA LEU A 23 1.10 2.10 -7.48
C LEU A 23 -0.23 2.84 -7.51
N ALA A 24 -0.17 4.16 -7.39
CA ALA A 24 -1.29 5.06 -7.62
C ALA A 24 -1.24 5.60 -9.06
N TYR A 25 -2.38 5.62 -9.72
CA TYR A 25 -2.51 6.29 -11.00
C TYR A 25 -2.88 7.76 -10.76
N LYS A 26 -2.06 8.67 -11.26
CA LYS A 26 -2.14 10.11 -10.92
C LYS A 26 -3.28 10.85 -11.64
N SER A 27 -3.63 10.42 -12.85
CA SER A 27 -4.64 11.10 -13.65
C SER A 27 -6.05 10.77 -13.18
N PHE A 28 -6.98 11.68 -13.46
CA PHE A 28 -8.39 11.51 -13.23
C PHE A 28 -9.14 11.99 -14.49
N ALA A 29 -9.13 11.15 -15.52
CA ALA A 29 -9.90 11.31 -16.74
C ALA A 29 -11.13 10.37 -16.70
N ASP A 30 -11.79 10.17 -17.86
CA ASP A 30 -12.79 9.12 -17.96
C ASP A 30 -12.18 7.72 -17.67
N ARG A 31 -13.04 6.80 -17.22
CA ARG A 31 -12.59 5.49 -16.73
C ARG A 31 -11.87 4.68 -17.80
N ASP A 32 -12.37 4.70 -19.02
CA ASP A 32 -11.84 3.84 -20.09
C ASP A 32 -10.48 4.35 -20.57
N THR A 33 -10.32 5.66 -20.70
CA THR A 33 -9.04 6.31 -20.99
C THR A 33 -7.99 5.99 -19.91
N ASP A 34 -8.33 6.14 -18.65
CA ASP A 34 -7.42 5.84 -17.54
C ASP A 34 -7.04 4.36 -17.50
N LEU A 35 -8.00 3.45 -17.69
CA LEU A 35 -7.73 2.01 -17.71
C LEU A 35 -6.84 1.59 -18.89
N ALA A 36 -7.01 2.21 -20.05
CA ALA A 36 -6.13 1.99 -21.20
C ALA A 36 -4.70 2.46 -20.89
N ALA A 37 -4.55 3.65 -20.33
CA ALA A 37 -3.25 4.21 -19.96
C ALA A 37 -2.54 3.38 -18.87
N ILE A 38 -3.28 2.87 -17.86
CA ILE A 38 -2.77 1.94 -16.84
C ILE A 38 -2.26 0.66 -17.51
N ASN A 39 -3.04 0.06 -18.41
CA ASN A 39 -2.63 -1.14 -19.14
C ASN A 39 -1.34 -0.92 -19.93
N ASP A 40 -1.22 0.19 -20.64
CA ASP A 40 -0.03 0.50 -21.43
C ASP A 40 1.19 0.78 -20.52
N ALA A 41 0.99 1.43 -19.37
CA ALA A 41 2.05 1.59 -18.38
C ALA A 41 2.54 0.22 -17.84
N LEU A 42 1.62 -0.68 -17.50
CA LEU A 42 1.98 -2.02 -17.04
C LEU A 42 2.69 -2.86 -18.11
N LYS A 43 2.31 -2.71 -19.41
CA LYS A 43 3.06 -3.34 -20.53
C LYS A 43 4.49 -2.84 -20.58
N ARG A 44 4.71 -1.51 -20.50
CA ARG A 44 6.07 -0.92 -20.52
C ARG A 44 6.90 -1.38 -19.33
N ILE A 45 6.32 -1.40 -18.11
CA ILE A 45 7.01 -1.88 -16.91
C ILE A 45 7.41 -3.36 -17.09
N THR A 46 6.48 -4.20 -17.55
CA THR A 46 6.75 -5.63 -17.78
C THR A 46 7.88 -5.83 -18.79
N ALA A 47 7.85 -5.12 -19.92
CA ALA A 47 8.90 -5.20 -20.93
C ALA A 47 10.27 -4.75 -20.38
N SER A 48 10.31 -3.65 -19.63
CA SER A 48 11.52 -3.14 -18.99
C SER A 48 12.11 -4.13 -17.97
N LEU A 49 11.26 -4.78 -17.18
CA LEU A 49 11.69 -5.77 -16.20
C LEU A 49 12.24 -7.04 -16.88
N ASN A 50 11.55 -7.54 -17.91
CA ASN A 50 12.00 -8.72 -18.68
C ASN A 50 13.29 -8.47 -19.48
N GLY A 51 13.66 -7.22 -19.72
CA GLY A 51 14.95 -6.85 -20.30
C GLY A 51 16.12 -6.93 -19.31
N ARG A 52 15.90 -7.24 -18.05
CA ARG A 52 16.93 -7.35 -17.02
C ARG A 52 17.31 -8.80 -16.76
N PRO A 53 18.62 -9.15 -16.70
CA PRO A 53 19.04 -10.52 -16.39
C PRO A 53 18.47 -11.01 -15.04
N GLY A 54 18.01 -12.25 -15.01
CA GLY A 54 17.52 -12.91 -13.79
C GLY A 54 16.13 -12.48 -13.33
N ILE A 55 15.44 -11.62 -14.08
CA ILE A 55 14.09 -11.16 -13.76
C ILE A 55 13.09 -11.68 -14.79
N THR A 56 11.98 -12.24 -14.32
CA THR A 56 10.83 -12.61 -15.14
C THR A 56 9.58 -11.91 -14.62
N ALA A 57 8.97 -11.10 -15.46
CA ALA A 57 7.76 -10.36 -15.13
C ALA A 57 6.57 -10.84 -15.99
N ILE A 58 5.45 -11.16 -15.34
CA ILE A 58 4.24 -11.69 -16.00
C ILE A 58 3.06 -10.83 -15.56
N ARG A 59 2.35 -10.27 -16.55
CA ARG A 59 1.07 -9.59 -16.29
C ARG A 59 -0.02 -10.61 -16.01
N GLN A 60 -0.83 -10.35 -14.98
CA GLN A 60 -2.04 -11.10 -14.67
C GLN A 60 -3.27 -10.25 -14.99
N GLU A 61 -4.16 -10.81 -15.81
CA GLU A 61 -5.40 -10.16 -16.27
C GLU A 61 -6.63 -11.02 -15.94
N ASN A 62 -6.62 -11.71 -14.79
CA ASN A 62 -7.60 -12.76 -14.49
C ASN A 62 -9.00 -12.21 -14.13
N LYS A 63 -9.13 -10.93 -13.82
CA LYS A 63 -10.41 -10.24 -13.60
C LYS A 63 -10.36 -8.86 -14.24
N ALA A 64 -11.52 -8.36 -14.65
CA ALA A 64 -11.65 -7.07 -15.36
C ALA A 64 -10.99 -5.89 -14.61
N ASP A 65 -10.86 -6.01 -13.29
CA ASP A 65 -10.36 -4.94 -12.42
C ASP A 65 -9.01 -5.25 -11.74
N GLU A 66 -8.39 -6.41 -11.99
CA GLU A 66 -7.06 -6.71 -11.45
C GLU A 66 -5.95 -6.30 -12.43
N LYS A 67 -5.20 -5.26 -12.07
CA LYS A 67 -4.08 -4.72 -12.84
C LYS A 67 -2.78 -4.96 -12.09
N ARG A 68 -2.15 -6.14 -12.29
CA ARG A 68 -0.94 -6.52 -11.57
C ARG A 68 0.11 -7.20 -12.45
N ILE A 69 1.35 -7.08 -12.00
CA ILE A 69 2.51 -7.78 -12.53
C ILE A 69 3.09 -8.65 -11.41
N ILE A 70 3.36 -9.90 -11.71
CA ILE A 70 4.15 -10.77 -10.84
C ILE A 70 5.58 -10.77 -11.36
N VAL A 71 6.50 -10.39 -10.52
CA VAL A 71 7.93 -10.33 -10.78
C VAL A 71 8.61 -11.45 -10.02
N ASN A 72 9.30 -12.33 -10.73
CA ASN A 72 10.03 -13.44 -10.14
C ASN A 72 11.53 -13.27 -10.40
N THR A 73 12.32 -13.57 -9.40
CA THR A 73 13.77 -13.80 -9.47
C THR A 73 14.08 -15.22 -8.98
N ALA A 74 15.34 -15.60 -8.87
CA ALA A 74 15.75 -16.89 -8.29
C ALA A 74 15.27 -17.02 -6.82
N ASP A 75 15.30 -15.91 -6.05
CA ASP A 75 15.16 -15.93 -4.61
C ASP A 75 13.89 -15.19 -4.10
N ALA A 76 13.18 -14.47 -5.00
CA ALA A 76 12.07 -13.61 -4.58
C ALA A 76 10.93 -13.58 -5.58
N LYS A 77 9.73 -13.36 -5.04
CA LYS A 77 8.52 -13.09 -5.82
C LYS A 77 7.89 -11.79 -5.31
N ILE A 78 7.78 -10.81 -6.18
CA ILE A 78 7.23 -9.47 -5.86
C ILE A 78 5.99 -9.23 -6.70
N LYS A 79 4.99 -8.63 -6.09
CA LYS A 79 3.75 -8.22 -6.76
C LYS A 79 3.74 -6.70 -6.94
N ILE A 80 3.48 -6.24 -8.16
CA ILE A 80 3.24 -4.83 -8.47
C ILE A 80 1.77 -4.68 -8.83
N GLU A 81 1.05 -3.84 -8.12
CA GLU A 81 -0.38 -3.61 -8.32
C GLU A 81 -0.70 -2.15 -8.58
N VAL A 82 -1.73 -1.92 -9.41
CA VAL A 82 -2.34 -0.60 -9.61
C VAL A 82 -3.83 -0.74 -9.33
N SER A 83 -4.36 0.06 -8.40
CA SER A 83 -5.80 0.10 -8.16
C SER A 83 -6.52 0.78 -9.32
N PRO A 84 -7.44 0.11 -10.02
CA PRO A 84 -8.24 0.73 -11.07
C PRO A 84 -9.47 1.47 -10.54
N VAL A 85 -9.81 1.25 -9.28
CA VAL A 85 -11.00 1.84 -8.63
C VAL A 85 -10.69 3.24 -8.13
N TRP A 86 -9.63 3.37 -7.33
CA TRP A 86 -9.18 4.66 -6.83
C TRP A 86 -8.13 5.24 -7.76
N ARG A 87 -8.51 6.21 -8.56
CA ARG A 87 -7.67 6.95 -9.51
C ARG A 87 -7.60 8.41 -9.07
N GLY A 88 -6.52 9.08 -9.46
CA GLY A 88 -6.23 10.42 -8.96
C GLY A 88 -5.54 10.39 -7.59
N LEU A 89 -5.13 11.55 -7.14
CA LEU A 89 -4.48 11.78 -5.85
C LEU A 89 -5.16 12.96 -5.17
N LEU A 90 -5.24 12.96 -3.85
CA LEU A 90 -5.78 14.08 -3.09
C LEU A 90 -4.82 15.28 -3.12
N LEU A 91 -3.53 15.01 -3.01
CA LEU A 91 -2.47 16.02 -3.03
C LEU A 91 -1.33 15.58 -3.97
N PRO A 92 -0.50 16.51 -4.47
CA PRO A 92 0.66 16.17 -5.28
C PRO A 92 1.60 15.20 -4.56
N PRO A 93 2.14 14.19 -5.27
CA PRO A 93 3.14 13.30 -4.71
C PRO A 93 4.49 14.00 -4.64
N ALA A 94 5.37 13.53 -3.76
CA ALA A 94 6.73 14.01 -3.61
C ALA A 94 7.76 12.93 -3.95
N GLU A 95 8.91 13.35 -4.51
CA GLU A 95 10.08 12.46 -4.59
C GLU A 95 10.67 12.30 -3.19
N MET A 96 10.73 11.07 -2.72
CA MET A 96 11.24 10.73 -1.40
C MET A 96 12.38 9.73 -1.51
N PRO A 97 13.48 9.91 -0.76
CA PRO A 97 14.47 8.85 -0.58
C PRO A 97 13.90 7.76 0.34
N VAL A 98 14.43 6.56 0.23
CA VAL A 98 14.20 5.52 1.24
C VAL A 98 14.68 5.99 2.61
N CYS A 99 14.08 5.46 3.70
CA CYS A 99 14.52 5.76 5.06
C CYS A 99 15.96 5.26 5.31
N GLU A 100 16.62 5.84 6.31
CA GLU A 100 18.03 5.58 6.60
C GLU A 100 18.35 4.10 6.80
N ARG A 101 17.48 3.37 7.50
CA ARG A 101 17.65 1.94 7.72
C ARG A 101 17.60 1.13 6.43
N VAL A 102 16.67 1.44 5.53
CA VAL A 102 16.57 0.78 4.22
C VAL A 102 17.79 1.11 3.35
N GLU A 103 18.25 2.35 3.38
CA GLU A 103 19.46 2.74 2.65
C GLU A 103 20.70 1.97 3.13
N MET A 104 20.88 1.83 4.43
CA MET A 104 22.01 1.10 5.01
C MET A 104 21.98 -0.41 4.68
N GLU A 105 20.79 -1.01 4.64
CA GLU A 105 20.65 -2.47 4.46
C GLU A 105 20.53 -2.88 2.99
N TYR A 106 19.83 -2.08 2.17
CA TYR A 106 19.47 -2.43 0.79
C TYR A 106 19.99 -1.45 -0.27
N GLY A 107 20.55 -0.32 0.16
CA GLY A 107 21.05 0.73 -0.73
C GLY A 107 20.05 1.86 -0.99
N PHE A 108 20.58 2.95 -1.55
CA PHE A 108 19.85 4.18 -1.82
C PHE A 108 18.95 4.08 -3.05
N THR A 109 17.71 4.56 -2.91
CA THR A 109 16.83 4.85 -4.05
C THR A 109 15.85 5.97 -3.70
N THR A 110 15.27 6.59 -4.73
CA THR A 110 14.17 7.55 -4.60
C THR A 110 12.95 7.06 -5.35
N MET A 111 11.76 7.44 -4.87
CA MET A 111 10.49 7.15 -5.52
C MET A 111 9.53 8.33 -5.37
N SER A 112 8.68 8.49 -6.37
CA SER A 112 7.50 9.36 -6.26
C SER A 112 6.49 8.69 -5.33
N VAL A 113 6.31 9.24 -4.12
CA VAL A 113 5.43 8.73 -3.07
C VAL A 113 4.23 9.66 -2.93
N VAL A 114 3.04 9.10 -2.80
CA VAL A 114 1.81 9.88 -2.58
C VAL A 114 1.86 10.59 -1.22
N SER A 115 1.03 11.62 -1.03
CA SER A 115 0.97 12.41 0.21
C SER A 115 0.64 11.56 1.45
N LEU A 116 0.93 12.07 2.64
CA LEU A 116 0.52 11.42 3.89
C LEU A 116 -1.01 11.30 4.00
N ALA A 117 -1.75 12.27 3.45
CA ALA A 117 -3.21 12.20 3.35
C ALA A 117 -3.67 10.99 2.54
N ASP A 118 -3.07 10.76 1.37
CA ASP A 118 -3.38 9.60 0.52
C ASP A 118 -2.94 8.28 1.17
N LEU A 119 -1.72 8.25 1.77
CA LEU A 119 -1.18 7.06 2.41
C LEU A 119 -2.02 6.61 3.61
N TYR A 120 -2.15 7.51 4.59
CA TYR A 120 -2.77 7.15 5.86
C TYR A 120 -4.29 7.26 5.83
N GLY A 121 -4.86 8.17 5.03
CA GLY A 121 -6.30 8.19 4.80
C GLY A 121 -6.81 6.87 4.25
N GLY A 122 -6.16 6.35 3.21
CA GLY A 122 -6.46 5.03 2.66
C GLY A 122 -6.14 3.87 3.62
N LYS A 123 -5.09 4.00 4.45
CA LYS A 123 -4.69 2.99 5.43
C LYS A 123 -5.70 2.86 6.58
N ILE A 124 -6.21 3.98 7.10
CA ILE A 124 -7.24 3.97 8.14
C ILE A 124 -8.52 3.30 7.62
N CYS A 125 -8.98 3.65 6.41
CA CYS A 125 -10.13 2.98 5.79
C CYS A 125 -9.89 1.47 5.63
N ALA A 126 -8.70 1.06 5.18
CA ALA A 126 -8.36 -0.35 5.05
C ALA A 126 -8.34 -1.09 6.40
N ALA A 127 -7.85 -0.44 7.47
CA ALA A 127 -7.86 -1.00 8.82
C ALA A 127 -9.30 -1.24 9.32
N LEU A 128 -10.20 -0.28 9.09
CA LEU A 128 -11.62 -0.41 9.45
C LEU A 128 -12.34 -1.50 8.64
N ASP A 129 -12.04 -1.59 7.33
CA ASP A 129 -12.74 -2.52 6.44
C ASP A 129 -12.24 -3.96 6.58
N ARG A 130 -10.92 -4.16 6.53
CA ARG A 130 -10.32 -5.49 6.51
C ARG A 130 -9.95 -6.04 7.88
N GLN A 131 -9.76 -5.15 8.86
CA GLN A 131 -9.31 -5.50 10.22
C GLN A 131 -8.05 -6.40 10.21
N HIS A 132 -7.12 -6.10 9.28
CA HIS A 132 -5.92 -6.91 9.10
C HIS A 132 -4.79 -6.39 9.99
N PRO A 133 -4.05 -7.24 10.73
CA PRO A 133 -2.98 -6.83 11.64
C PRO A 133 -1.95 -5.88 11.03
N ARG A 134 -1.58 -6.07 9.76
CA ARG A 134 -0.68 -5.14 9.05
C ARG A 134 -1.23 -3.72 8.92
N ASP A 135 -2.54 -3.58 8.72
CA ASP A 135 -3.16 -2.28 8.59
C ASP A 135 -3.31 -1.61 9.95
N LEU A 136 -3.66 -2.38 10.99
CA LEU A 136 -3.70 -1.92 12.38
C LEU A 136 -2.32 -1.44 12.84
N PHE A 137 -1.28 -2.22 12.58
CA PHE A 137 0.10 -1.86 12.92
C PHE A 137 0.56 -0.57 12.23
N ASP A 138 0.27 -0.40 10.94
CA ASP A 138 0.63 0.82 10.20
C ASP A 138 -0.11 2.04 10.78
N VAL A 139 -1.38 1.88 11.19
CA VAL A 139 -2.17 2.95 11.85
C VAL A 139 -1.62 3.24 13.24
N LEU A 140 -1.28 2.22 14.04
CA LEU A 140 -0.69 2.39 15.36
C LEU A 140 0.62 3.19 15.29
N ASN A 141 1.52 2.86 14.35
CA ASN A 141 2.76 3.60 14.15
C ASN A 141 2.49 5.04 13.70
N MET A 142 1.50 5.27 12.83
CA MET A 142 1.08 6.61 12.45
C MET A 142 0.62 7.43 13.66
N LEU A 143 -0.18 6.85 14.56
CA LEU A 143 -0.64 7.54 15.78
C LEU A 143 0.52 7.92 16.69
N GLY A 144 1.57 7.11 16.74
CA GLY A 144 2.81 7.45 17.42
C GLY A 144 3.58 8.57 16.70
N ARG A 145 3.71 8.49 15.38
CA ARG A 145 4.38 9.48 14.54
C ARG A 145 3.98 9.29 13.06
N PRO A 146 3.48 10.31 12.37
CA PRO A 146 3.40 11.75 12.71
C PRO A 146 2.22 12.15 13.61
N GLY A 147 1.34 11.23 14.01
CA GLY A 147 0.08 11.48 14.66
C GLY A 147 -1.06 11.72 13.66
N LEU A 148 -2.29 11.80 14.16
CA LEU A 148 -3.45 12.12 13.33
C LEU A 148 -3.47 13.64 13.05
N THR A 149 -2.77 14.06 11.99
CA THR A 149 -2.79 15.46 11.56
C THR A 149 -4.11 15.81 10.87
N ARG A 150 -4.40 17.11 10.74
CA ARG A 150 -5.57 17.59 10.01
C ARG A 150 -5.57 17.10 8.57
N GLU A 151 -4.42 17.10 7.90
CA GLU A 151 -4.27 16.63 6.52
C GLU A 151 -4.60 15.13 6.39
N ILE A 152 -4.11 14.29 7.31
CA ILE A 152 -4.42 12.86 7.32
C ILE A 152 -5.90 12.62 7.59
N PHE A 153 -6.49 13.38 8.52
CA PHE A 153 -7.92 13.28 8.83
C PHE A 153 -8.79 13.66 7.63
N ASP A 154 -8.49 14.76 6.94
CA ASP A 154 -9.21 15.17 5.74
C ASP A 154 -9.05 14.13 4.62
N GLY A 155 -7.85 13.55 4.45
CA GLY A 155 -7.61 12.42 3.57
C GLY A 155 -8.46 11.21 3.92
N PHE A 156 -8.52 10.85 5.20
CA PHE A 156 -9.39 9.76 5.67
C PHE A 156 -10.86 10.00 5.33
N LEU A 157 -11.38 11.22 5.52
CA LEU A 157 -12.76 11.55 5.16
C LEU A 157 -13.03 11.38 3.65
N CYS A 158 -12.06 11.78 2.80
CA CYS A 158 -12.17 11.58 1.36
C CYS A 158 -12.22 10.09 0.98
N TYR A 159 -11.33 9.27 1.54
CA TYR A 159 -11.31 7.82 1.29
C TYR A 159 -12.55 7.13 1.85
N LEU A 160 -13.04 7.57 3.01
CA LEU A 160 -14.27 7.06 3.63
C LEU A 160 -15.50 7.37 2.77
N ALA A 161 -15.60 8.60 2.24
CA ALA A 161 -16.69 9.01 1.36
C ALA A 161 -16.72 8.26 0.02
N GLY A 162 -15.53 7.88 -0.50
CA GLY A 162 -15.39 7.10 -1.73
C GLY A 162 -15.41 5.58 -1.54
N HIS A 163 -15.61 5.10 -0.31
CA HIS A 163 -15.58 3.67 -0.02
C HIS A 163 -16.86 2.96 -0.51
N PRO A 164 -16.76 1.73 -1.08
CA PRO A 164 -17.93 1.00 -1.60
C PRO A 164 -18.89 0.50 -0.50
N ARG A 165 -18.41 0.32 0.75
CA ARG A 165 -19.26 -0.03 1.89
C ARG A 165 -19.86 1.22 2.52
N PRO A 166 -21.09 1.13 3.06
CA PRO A 166 -21.71 2.23 3.79
C PRO A 166 -20.83 2.73 4.95
N ILE A 167 -20.71 4.05 5.08
CA ILE A 167 -19.89 4.70 6.12
C ILE A 167 -20.28 4.22 7.53
N ALA A 168 -21.59 4.09 7.78
CA ALA A 168 -22.10 3.62 9.08
C ALA A 168 -21.60 2.22 9.43
N GLU A 169 -21.47 1.33 8.45
CA GLU A 169 -20.95 -0.03 8.68
C GLU A 169 -19.44 -0.02 8.99
N LEU A 170 -18.68 0.83 8.31
CA LEU A 170 -17.23 0.95 8.55
C LEU A 170 -16.95 1.53 9.94
N LEU A 171 -17.67 2.58 10.34
CA LEU A 171 -17.45 3.26 11.62
C LEU A 171 -18.03 2.51 12.81
N ALA A 172 -19.10 1.74 12.62
CA ALA A 172 -19.71 0.91 13.64
C ALA A 172 -19.22 -0.54 13.61
N SER A 173 -18.08 -0.79 12.96
CA SER A 173 -17.55 -2.15 12.76
C SER A 173 -17.37 -2.87 14.10
N ASN A 174 -17.99 -4.02 14.23
CA ASN A 174 -17.67 -4.98 15.27
C ASN A 174 -16.29 -5.59 14.94
N TRP A 175 -15.37 -5.52 15.88
CA TRP A 175 -14.04 -6.11 15.72
C TRP A 175 -14.13 -7.64 15.83
N ASP A 176 -13.73 -8.33 14.77
CA ASP A 176 -13.64 -9.79 14.75
C ASP A 176 -12.28 -10.22 15.32
N THR A 177 -12.21 -10.27 16.65
CA THR A 177 -10.97 -10.59 17.38
C THR A 177 -10.40 -11.96 17.05
N ASP A 178 -11.26 -12.96 16.77
CA ASP A 178 -10.81 -14.31 16.44
C ASP A 178 -10.17 -14.35 15.05
N ARG A 179 -10.76 -13.64 14.10
CA ARG A 179 -10.20 -13.46 12.77
C ARG A 179 -8.88 -12.69 12.82
N ILE A 180 -8.81 -11.61 13.59
CA ILE A 180 -7.59 -10.81 13.76
C ILE A 180 -6.49 -11.67 14.35
N ALA A 181 -6.78 -12.48 15.38
CA ALA A 181 -5.82 -13.39 15.98
C ALA A 181 -5.30 -14.44 14.98
N THR A 182 -6.20 -15.00 14.18
CA THR A 182 -5.83 -15.96 13.12
C THR A 182 -4.90 -15.32 12.09
N LEU A 183 -5.25 -14.14 11.58
CA LEU A 183 -4.43 -13.40 10.61
C LEU A 183 -3.10 -12.95 11.21
N TYR A 184 -3.10 -12.59 12.49
CA TYR A 184 -1.87 -12.25 13.19
C TYR A 184 -0.89 -13.44 13.19
N ALA A 185 -1.35 -14.61 13.58
CA ALA A 185 -0.50 -15.80 13.64
C ALA A 185 0.01 -16.25 12.25
N GLN A 186 -0.84 -16.14 11.22
CA GLN A 186 -0.52 -16.66 9.87
C GLN A 186 0.24 -15.67 8.99
N GLU A 187 -0.05 -14.36 9.12
CA GLU A 187 0.38 -13.36 8.13
C GLU A 187 1.12 -12.16 8.71
N PHE A 188 1.30 -12.09 10.05
CA PHE A 188 1.92 -10.92 10.66
C PHE A 188 3.03 -11.25 11.66
N SER A 189 2.92 -12.33 12.40
CA SER A 189 3.94 -12.75 13.36
C SER A 189 5.31 -12.88 12.70
N GLY A 190 6.34 -12.27 13.31
CA GLY A 190 7.70 -12.24 12.77
C GLY A 190 7.96 -11.26 11.63
N MET A 191 6.97 -10.43 11.24
CA MET A 191 7.17 -9.41 10.20
C MET A 191 7.73 -8.08 10.73
N THR A 192 7.68 -7.85 12.03
CA THR A 192 8.08 -6.59 12.65
C THR A 192 9.51 -6.63 13.18
N GLN A 193 10.19 -5.49 13.16
CA GLN A 193 11.55 -5.36 13.69
C GLN A 193 11.60 -5.53 15.22
N GLN A 194 10.60 -5.01 15.90
CA GLN A 194 10.38 -5.23 17.31
C GLN A 194 9.14 -6.10 17.48
N GLU A 195 9.23 -7.13 18.29
CA GLU A 195 8.09 -8.00 18.54
C GLU A 195 6.89 -7.17 19.02
N THR A 196 5.80 -7.27 18.27
CA THR A 196 4.56 -6.54 18.55
C THR A 196 3.50 -7.56 18.88
N SER A 197 2.98 -7.55 20.11
CA SER A 197 1.95 -8.50 20.50
C SER A 197 0.59 -8.17 19.87
N LEU A 198 -0.27 -9.18 19.76
CA LEU A 198 -1.65 -8.99 19.29
C LEU A 198 -2.41 -7.98 20.16
N GLU A 199 -2.17 -8.00 21.47
CA GLU A 199 -2.83 -7.12 22.44
C GLU A 199 -2.47 -5.63 22.27
N SER A 200 -1.34 -5.35 21.62
CA SER A 200 -0.88 -3.98 21.36
C SER A 200 -1.41 -3.40 20.05
N LEU A 201 -2.04 -4.20 19.22
CA LEU A 201 -2.67 -3.81 17.96
C LEU A 201 -4.14 -3.42 18.14
#